data_28afc39407db020fbb514c3c78431d16
#
_entry.id   28afc39407db020fbb514c3c78431d16
#
_cell.length_a   1.000
_cell.length_b   1.000
_cell.length_c   1.000
_cell.angle_alpha   90.00
_cell.angle_beta   90.00
_cell.angle_gamma   90.00
#
_symmetry.space_group_name_H-M   'P 1'
#
loop_
_entity.id
_entity.type
_entity.pdbx_description
1 polymer ?
#
loop_
_entity_poly.entity_id
_entity_poly.type
_entity_poly.pdbx_seq_one_letter_code
_entity_poly.pdbx_strand_id
1 'polypeptide(L)'
;MAEYYRHFKGKVYRLVCVAKDSETLDKIVVYQAMYDDGDVWVRPYDEFFGKVDRDGMVRDRFTKIGEKEALEHAPLYLHPKYHFPEIEYKAETPTMLNPEAGFSRGVKAMVSLLLRRNLVDESFFDGLFNDDDIEKEAIRQIISYHPGEDPKNIFHLIQAWGGNSGRGIYLHGEGFNWNVLRPKYETLIKACIDTAEITDESIAKLVKAVRSFDRSVHHLGVSFITKHVRFWLIRTLGNNALPIYDSIMANEVMRMNAVNSKHLAEYWKVMAAKAKQLGIGLVPLERQIFQYSLGTR
;
A
#
# COMPACT_ATOMS: atom_id res chain seq x y z
N MET A 1 8.13 -20.10 -16.30
CA MET A 1 7.39 -20.38 -15.05
C MET A 1 8.40 -20.50 -13.93
N ALA A 2 8.08 -19.98 -12.72
CA ALA A 2 8.93 -20.16 -11.56
C ALA A 2 8.98 -21.65 -11.17
N GLU A 3 10.14 -22.12 -10.73
CA GLU A 3 10.32 -23.49 -10.25
C GLU A 3 10.46 -23.49 -8.74
N TYR A 4 9.78 -24.43 -8.08
CA TYR A 4 9.76 -24.56 -6.63
C TYR A 4 10.23 -25.93 -6.19
N TYR A 5 10.93 -25.95 -5.06
CA TYR A 5 11.56 -27.15 -4.52
C TYR A 5 11.33 -27.23 -3.01
N ARG A 6 11.04 -28.43 -2.52
CA ARG A 6 11.00 -28.73 -1.09
C ARG A 6 12.27 -29.43 -0.68
N HIS A 7 13.00 -28.84 0.27
CA HIS A 7 14.14 -29.47 0.91
C HIS A 7 13.67 -30.69 1.74
N PHE A 8 14.47 -31.71 1.87
CA PHE A 8 14.12 -32.93 2.63
C PHE A 8 13.75 -32.67 4.10
N LYS A 9 14.10 -31.51 4.66
CA LYS A 9 13.69 -31.03 6.00
C LYS A 9 12.35 -30.29 6.00
N GLY A 10 11.63 -30.23 4.87
CA GLY A 10 10.28 -29.68 4.74
C GLY A 10 10.19 -28.21 4.29
N LYS A 11 11.25 -27.42 4.39
CA LYS A 11 11.25 -26.01 3.97
C LYS A 11 11.17 -25.90 2.44
N VAL A 12 10.44 -24.87 1.97
CA VAL A 12 10.17 -24.63 0.55
C VAL A 12 11.01 -23.46 0.03
N TYR A 13 11.46 -23.58 -1.22
CA TYR A 13 12.32 -22.61 -1.89
C TYR A 13 11.88 -22.41 -3.33
N ARG A 14 12.09 -21.19 -3.85
CA ARG A 14 11.96 -20.84 -5.26
C ARG A 14 13.35 -20.86 -5.91
N LEU A 15 13.52 -21.55 -7.03
CA LEU A 15 14.71 -21.43 -7.85
C LEU A 15 14.74 -20.04 -8.50
N VAL A 16 15.79 -19.27 -8.25
CA VAL A 16 16.00 -17.95 -8.86
C VAL A 16 16.71 -18.13 -10.20
N CYS A 17 17.90 -18.74 -10.18
CA CYS A 17 18.67 -19.05 -11.39
C CYS A 17 19.73 -20.12 -11.09
N VAL A 18 20.35 -20.61 -12.18
CA VAL A 18 21.62 -21.30 -12.11
C VAL A 18 22.69 -20.35 -12.61
N ALA A 19 23.66 -20.04 -11.78
CA ALA A 19 24.79 -19.15 -12.05
C ALA A 19 26.09 -19.95 -12.18
N LYS A 20 27.19 -19.27 -12.51
CA LYS A 20 28.54 -19.79 -12.41
C LYS A 20 29.28 -19.06 -11.28
N ASP A 21 30.04 -19.79 -10.51
CA ASP A 21 31.03 -19.21 -9.62
C ASP A 21 32.11 -18.49 -10.45
N SER A 22 32.46 -17.28 -10.08
CA SER A 22 33.39 -16.44 -10.86
C SER A 22 34.85 -16.93 -10.79
N GLU A 23 35.22 -17.68 -9.76
CA GLU A 23 36.56 -18.15 -9.52
C GLU A 23 36.77 -19.59 -10.04
N THR A 24 35.82 -20.49 -9.69
CA THR A 24 35.94 -21.91 -10.03
C THR A 24 35.26 -22.27 -11.34
N LEU A 25 34.37 -21.40 -11.87
CA LEU A 25 33.51 -21.63 -13.04
C LEU A 25 32.47 -22.76 -12.84
N ASP A 26 32.37 -23.31 -11.65
CA ASP A 26 31.41 -24.34 -11.32
C ASP A 26 29.98 -23.78 -11.33
N LYS A 27 29.00 -24.64 -11.59
CA LYS A 27 27.60 -24.26 -11.53
C LYS A 27 27.12 -24.16 -10.08
N ILE A 28 26.49 -23.08 -9.75
CA ILE A 28 25.82 -22.85 -8.47
C ILE A 28 24.32 -22.58 -8.70
N VAL A 29 23.49 -23.07 -7.81
CA VAL A 29 22.06 -22.79 -7.76
C VAL A 29 21.83 -21.63 -6.83
N VAL A 30 21.15 -20.58 -7.32
CA VAL A 30 20.65 -19.45 -6.51
C VAL A 30 19.17 -19.71 -6.24
N TYR A 31 18.77 -19.73 -4.97
CA TYR A 31 17.40 -20.05 -4.58
C TYR A 31 16.94 -19.23 -3.37
N GLN A 32 15.67 -18.91 -3.35
CA GLN A 32 15.06 -18.05 -2.33
C GLN A 32 14.15 -18.85 -1.40
N ALA A 33 14.29 -18.63 -0.10
CA ALA A 33 13.37 -19.20 0.90
C ALA A 33 11.94 -18.66 0.68
N MET A 34 10.95 -19.57 0.71
CA MET A 34 9.52 -19.22 0.64
C MET A 34 8.91 -19.18 2.05
N TYR A 35 9.68 -18.71 3.03
CA TYR A 35 9.32 -18.58 4.43
C TYR A 35 10.19 -17.50 5.09
N ASP A 36 9.85 -17.10 6.30
CA ASP A 36 10.52 -16.05 7.08
C ASP A 36 10.77 -14.80 6.20
N ASP A 37 11.97 -14.25 6.19
CA ASP A 37 12.32 -13.02 5.46
C ASP A 37 12.57 -13.22 3.96
N GLY A 38 12.51 -14.45 3.47
CA GLY A 38 12.71 -14.74 2.05
C GLY A 38 14.16 -14.66 1.61
N ASP A 39 15.10 -15.02 2.49
CA ASP A 39 16.54 -15.00 2.21
C ASP A 39 16.90 -15.75 0.93
N VAL A 40 17.89 -15.22 0.22
CA VAL A 40 18.46 -15.83 -0.97
C VAL A 40 19.74 -16.59 -0.61
N TRP A 41 19.80 -17.83 -1.05
CA TRP A 41 20.88 -18.75 -0.76
C TRP A 41 21.55 -19.21 -2.05
N VAL A 42 22.81 -19.65 -1.93
CA VAL A 42 23.52 -20.31 -3.02
C VAL A 42 23.99 -21.71 -2.58
N ARG A 43 24.07 -22.64 -3.55
CA ARG A 43 24.56 -23.99 -3.33
C ARG A 43 25.19 -24.55 -4.60
N PRO A 44 26.26 -25.35 -4.53
CA PRO A 44 26.78 -26.12 -5.67
C PRO A 44 25.65 -26.90 -6.35
N TYR A 45 25.65 -26.89 -7.69
CA TYR A 45 24.59 -27.50 -8.51
C TYR A 45 24.36 -28.96 -8.17
N ASP A 46 25.45 -29.73 -8.09
CA ASP A 46 25.37 -31.17 -7.82
C ASP A 46 24.88 -31.49 -6.40
N GLU A 47 25.14 -30.60 -5.46
CA GLU A 47 24.59 -30.74 -4.12
C GLU A 47 23.09 -30.39 -4.06
N PHE A 48 22.64 -29.40 -4.84
CA PHE A 48 21.22 -29.01 -4.84
C PHE A 48 20.37 -30.13 -5.45
N PHE A 49 20.78 -30.64 -6.61
CA PHE A 49 20.06 -31.71 -7.32
C PHE A 49 20.49 -33.12 -6.91
N GLY A 50 21.42 -33.23 -6.00
CA GLY A 50 21.93 -34.50 -5.51
C GLY A 50 21.10 -35.12 -4.41
N LYS A 51 21.52 -36.32 -3.99
CA LYS A 51 20.88 -37.07 -2.90
C LYS A 51 21.60 -36.85 -1.59
N VAL A 52 20.89 -37.04 -0.51
CA VAL A 52 21.43 -37.11 0.85
C VAL A 52 21.15 -38.48 1.44
N ASP A 53 22.14 -39.05 2.09
CA ASP A 53 21.97 -40.19 2.96
C ASP A 53 21.84 -39.67 4.39
N ARG A 54 20.74 -39.97 5.03
CA ARG A 54 20.51 -39.64 6.43
C ARG A 54 19.72 -40.77 7.09
N ASP A 55 20.28 -41.23 8.17
CA ASP A 55 19.69 -42.33 8.95
C ASP A 55 19.46 -43.61 8.12
N GLY A 56 20.38 -43.88 7.16
CA GLY A 56 20.30 -45.03 6.23
C GLY A 56 19.25 -44.89 5.13
N MET A 57 18.62 -43.72 4.98
CA MET A 57 17.66 -43.43 3.92
C MET A 57 18.24 -42.43 2.91
N VAL A 58 18.39 -42.90 1.66
CA VAL A 58 18.82 -42.06 0.53
C VAL A 58 17.60 -41.40 -0.11
N ARG A 59 17.61 -40.06 -0.15
CA ARG A 59 16.53 -39.27 -0.76
C ARG A 59 17.08 -38.05 -1.45
N ASP A 60 16.31 -37.46 -2.36
CA ASP A 60 16.67 -36.20 -3.00
C ASP A 60 16.80 -35.09 -1.96
N ARG A 61 17.87 -34.28 -2.06
CA ARG A 61 18.06 -33.13 -1.16
C ARG A 61 16.95 -32.11 -1.34
N PHE A 62 16.56 -31.87 -2.61
CA PHE A 62 15.43 -31.01 -2.98
C PHE A 62 14.53 -31.73 -3.96
N THR A 63 13.26 -31.79 -3.69
CA THR A 63 12.24 -32.37 -4.56
C THR A 63 11.42 -31.25 -5.21
N LYS A 64 11.29 -31.29 -6.53
CA LYS A 64 10.45 -30.32 -7.26
C LYS A 64 8.99 -30.47 -6.87
N ILE A 65 8.32 -29.34 -6.60
CA ILE A 65 6.91 -29.29 -6.21
C ILE A 65 6.14 -28.31 -7.10
N GLY A 66 4.80 -28.38 -7.04
CA GLY A 66 3.94 -27.47 -7.78
C GLY A 66 3.88 -26.06 -7.15
N GLU A 67 3.63 -25.04 -7.97
CA GLU A 67 3.52 -23.64 -7.51
C GLU A 67 2.42 -23.47 -6.44
N LYS A 68 1.25 -24.09 -6.65
CA LYS A 68 0.14 -24.04 -5.68
C LYS A 68 0.58 -24.51 -4.29
N GLU A 69 1.25 -25.65 -4.24
CA GLU A 69 1.77 -26.25 -3.01
C GLU A 69 2.85 -25.37 -2.37
N ALA A 70 3.74 -24.78 -3.20
CA ALA A 70 4.81 -23.93 -2.74
C ALA A 70 4.32 -22.63 -2.11
N LEU A 71 3.22 -22.07 -2.63
CA LEU A 71 2.66 -20.79 -2.19
C LEU A 71 1.62 -20.93 -1.08
N GLU A 72 1.18 -22.13 -0.75
CA GLU A 72 0.10 -22.37 0.22
C GLU A 72 0.39 -21.75 1.60
N HIS A 73 1.64 -21.78 2.04
CA HIS A 73 2.08 -21.27 3.34
C HIS A 73 3.11 -20.14 3.22
N ALA A 74 3.40 -19.70 2.00
CA ALA A 74 4.36 -18.61 1.79
C ALA A 74 3.75 -17.27 2.20
N PRO A 75 4.54 -16.37 2.84
CA PRO A 75 4.11 -15.00 3.08
C PRO A 75 3.66 -14.31 1.79
N LEU A 76 2.61 -13.51 1.85
CA LEU A 76 2.03 -12.86 0.66
C LEU A 76 3.04 -12.06 -0.15
N TYR A 77 3.94 -11.33 0.52
CA TYR A 77 4.95 -10.50 -0.15
C TYR A 77 6.01 -11.29 -0.94
N LEU A 78 6.10 -12.61 -0.76
CA LEU A 78 6.97 -13.52 -1.54
C LEU A 78 6.26 -14.13 -2.76
N HIS A 79 4.95 -13.93 -2.90
CA HIS A 79 4.23 -14.42 -4.07
C HIS A 79 4.66 -13.65 -5.32
N PRO A 80 4.98 -14.34 -6.44
CA PRO A 80 5.57 -13.72 -7.65
C PRO A 80 4.66 -12.72 -8.36
N LYS A 81 3.36 -12.70 -8.01
CA LYS A 81 2.40 -11.73 -8.55
C LYS A 81 2.52 -10.34 -7.92
N TYR A 82 3.21 -10.21 -6.79
CA TYR A 82 3.45 -8.93 -6.13
C TYR A 82 4.88 -8.48 -6.37
N HIS A 83 5.07 -7.18 -6.41
CA HIS A 83 6.35 -6.56 -6.61
C HIS A 83 6.60 -5.51 -5.53
N PHE A 84 7.81 -5.52 -4.99
CA PHE A 84 8.32 -4.47 -4.12
C PHE A 84 9.66 -4.02 -4.68
N PRO A 85 9.87 -2.71 -4.88
CA PRO A 85 11.16 -2.20 -5.35
C PRO A 85 12.31 -2.67 -4.47
N GLU A 86 13.44 -3.01 -5.12
CA GLU A 86 14.68 -3.36 -4.42
C GLU A 86 15.40 -2.07 -3.97
N ILE A 87 14.92 -1.47 -2.90
CA ILE A 87 15.48 -0.26 -2.27
C ILE A 87 15.75 -0.53 -0.80
N GLU A 88 16.60 0.30 -0.19
CA GLU A 88 16.77 0.32 1.27
C GLU A 88 15.55 0.99 1.90
N TYR A 89 14.71 0.22 2.57
CA TYR A 89 13.54 0.73 3.28
C TYR A 89 13.90 1.26 4.65
N LYS A 90 13.39 2.45 5.00
CA LYS A 90 13.63 3.14 6.28
C LYS A 90 12.35 3.22 7.10
N ALA A 91 12.50 3.20 8.43
CA ALA A 91 11.37 3.35 9.35
C ALA A 91 10.78 4.76 9.33
N GLU A 92 11.58 5.75 8.95
CA GLU A 92 11.17 7.15 8.85
C GLU A 92 10.28 7.38 7.63
N THR A 93 9.23 8.16 7.82
CA THR A 93 8.37 8.59 6.70
C THR A 93 9.11 9.69 5.93
N PRO A 94 9.45 9.48 4.64
CA PRO A 94 10.08 10.53 3.86
C PRO A 94 9.13 11.73 3.68
N THR A 95 9.68 12.93 3.72
CA THR A 95 8.94 14.15 3.35
C THR A 95 8.53 14.09 1.88
N MET A 96 7.36 14.62 1.57
CA MET A 96 6.94 14.76 0.18
C MET A 96 7.87 15.71 -0.57
N LEU A 97 8.00 15.50 -1.87
CA LEU A 97 8.96 16.16 -2.74
C LEU A 97 8.95 17.70 -2.60
N ASN A 98 10.09 18.24 -2.19
CA ASN A 98 10.46 19.66 -2.23
C ASN A 98 9.46 20.63 -1.54
N PRO A 99 9.54 20.79 -0.20
CA PRO A 99 8.65 21.68 0.56
C PRO A 99 8.80 23.16 0.16
N GLU A 100 9.90 23.55 -0.48
CA GLU A 100 10.14 24.94 -0.94
C GLU A 100 9.41 25.27 -2.26
N ALA A 101 8.91 24.27 -2.99
CA ALA A 101 8.30 24.47 -4.32
C ALA A 101 6.85 25.00 -4.28
N GLY A 102 6.28 25.21 -3.10
CA GLY A 102 4.88 25.55 -2.94
C GLY A 102 3.93 24.39 -3.28
N PHE A 103 2.66 24.68 -3.54
CA PHE A 103 1.69 23.65 -3.93
C PHE A 103 2.08 22.98 -5.26
N SER A 104 1.98 21.68 -5.32
CA SER A 104 2.06 20.92 -6.57
C SER A 104 0.96 21.36 -7.55
N ARG A 105 1.17 21.09 -8.84
CA ARG A 105 0.20 21.48 -9.89
C ARG A 105 -1.20 20.93 -9.61
N GLY A 106 -1.29 19.71 -9.12
CA GLY A 106 -2.57 19.06 -8.81
C GLY A 106 -3.29 19.72 -7.64
N VAL A 107 -2.55 20.02 -6.58
CA VAL A 107 -3.07 20.70 -5.38
C VAL A 107 -3.48 22.15 -5.72
N LYS A 108 -2.67 22.92 -6.43
CA LYS A 108 -3.04 24.28 -6.92
C LYS A 108 -4.37 24.27 -7.66
N ALA A 109 -4.57 23.31 -8.55
CA ALA A 109 -5.80 23.20 -9.33
C ALA A 109 -7.03 22.91 -8.43
N MET A 110 -6.86 22.06 -7.40
CA MET A 110 -7.94 21.75 -6.47
C MET A 110 -8.25 22.93 -5.54
N VAL A 111 -7.24 23.55 -4.94
CA VAL A 111 -7.40 24.77 -4.13
C VAL A 111 -8.17 25.83 -4.89
N SER A 112 -7.72 26.14 -6.14
CA SER A 112 -8.42 27.09 -7.00
C SER A 112 -9.87 26.70 -7.32
N LEU A 113 -10.16 25.40 -7.45
CA LEU A 113 -11.52 24.91 -7.67
C LEU A 113 -12.41 25.14 -6.44
N LEU A 114 -11.93 24.79 -5.25
CA LEU A 114 -12.67 24.94 -4.00
C LEU A 114 -13.04 26.41 -3.73
N LEU A 115 -12.08 27.31 -3.90
CA LEU A 115 -12.27 28.76 -3.75
C LEU A 115 -13.26 29.30 -4.79
N ARG A 116 -13.05 29.04 -6.08
CA ARG A 116 -13.93 29.54 -7.16
C ARG A 116 -15.37 29.04 -7.08
N ARG A 117 -15.60 27.89 -6.44
CA ARG A 117 -16.94 27.32 -6.24
C ARG A 117 -17.55 27.70 -4.90
N ASN A 118 -16.90 28.57 -4.13
CA ASN A 118 -17.32 28.96 -2.77
C ASN A 118 -17.62 27.76 -1.86
N LEU A 119 -16.81 26.70 -2.00
CA LEU A 119 -16.93 25.49 -1.18
C LEU A 119 -16.20 25.65 0.15
N VAL A 120 -15.26 26.56 0.20
CA VAL A 120 -14.48 27.00 1.36
C VAL A 120 -14.33 28.52 1.31
N ASP A 121 -14.11 29.15 2.46
CA ASP A 121 -13.85 30.58 2.57
C ASP A 121 -12.45 30.92 2.02
N GLU A 122 -12.23 32.20 1.66
CA GLU A 122 -10.95 32.65 1.10
C GLU A 122 -9.78 32.39 2.04
N SER A 123 -9.99 32.55 3.36
CA SER A 123 -8.98 32.28 4.40
C SER A 123 -8.74 30.81 4.71
N PHE A 124 -9.45 29.88 4.09
CA PHE A 124 -9.37 28.44 4.41
C PHE A 124 -7.97 27.84 4.26
N PHE A 125 -7.18 28.37 3.33
CA PHE A 125 -5.81 27.94 3.07
C PHE A 125 -4.73 28.93 3.59
N ASP A 126 -5.12 29.93 4.41
CA ASP A 126 -4.17 30.88 4.97
C ASP A 126 -3.17 30.15 5.88
N GLY A 127 -1.88 30.46 5.67
CA GLY A 127 -0.79 29.82 6.41
C GLY A 127 -0.37 28.44 5.88
N LEU A 128 -1.01 27.95 4.80
CA LEU A 128 -0.64 26.70 4.13
C LEU A 128 0.08 27.05 2.82
N PHE A 129 1.34 26.63 2.69
CA PHE A 129 2.21 27.06 1.60
C PHE A 129 2.55 25.94 0.62
N ASN A 130 2.43 24.67 1.04
CA ASN A 130 2.77 23.51 0.25
C ASN A 130 1.86 22.31 0.57
N ASP A 131 2.06 21.20 -0.13
CA ASP A 131 1.26 19.98 0.03
C ASP A 131 1.39 19.35 1.43
N ASP A 132 2.59 19.44 2.03
CA ASP A 132 2.85 18.93 3.40
C ASP A 132 2.10 19.76 4.47
N ASP A 133 1.95 21.07 4.26
CA ASP A 133 1.19 21.91 5.20
C ASP A 133 -0.29 21.55 5.19
N ILE A 134 -0.87 21.25 4.01
CA ILE A 134 -2.26 20.75 3.92
C ILE A 134 -2.39 19.39 4.62
N GLU A 135 -1.41 18.50 4.44
CA GLU A 135 -1.41 17.20 5.11
C GLU A 135 -1.38 17.35 6.64
N LYS A 136 -0.46 18.16 7.14
CA LYS A 136 -0.31 18.43 8.58
C LYS A 136 -1.56 19.04 9.17
N GLU A 137 -2.17 19.99 8.47
CA GLU A 137 -3.42 20.64 8.91
C GLU A 137 -4.59 19.65 8.93
N ALA A 138 -4.73 18.81 7.89
CA ALA A 138 -5.75 17.76 7.88
C ALA A 138 -5.58 16.78 9.05
N ILE A 139 -4.34 16.34 9.30
CA ILE A 139 -4.02 15.45 10.43
C ILE A 139 -4.33 16.14 11.78
N ARG A 140 -3.96 17.42 11.94
CA ARG A 140 -4.22 18.20 13.14
C ARG A 140 -5.73 18.26 13.44
N GLN A 141 -6.55 18.58 12.44
CA GLN A 141 -8.01 18.62 12.58
C GLN A 141 -8.60 17.23 12.89
N ILE A 142 -8.07 16.16 12.26
CA ILE A 142 -8.51 14.78 12.54
C ILE A 142 -8.21 14.37 13.99
N ILE A 143 -7.03 14.72 14.51
CA ILE A 143 -6.65 14.39 15.89
C ILE A 143 -7.57 15.08 16.89
N SER A 144 -7.95 16.34 16.63
CA SER A 144 -8.85 17.12 17.50
C SER A 144 -10.35 16.86 17.24
N TYR A 145 -10.72 16.14 16.19
CA TYR A 145 -12.12 15.88 15.83
C TYR A 145 -12.87 15.09 16.89
N HIS A 146 -14.07 15.50 17.22
CA HIS A 146 -15.02 14.77 18.09
C HIS A 146 -16.21 14.26 17.28
N PRO A 147 -16.66 13.01 17.52
CA PRO A 147 -17.84 12.49 16.87
C PRO A 147 -19.07 13.40 17.05
N GLY A 148 -19.72 13.75 15.94
CA GLY A 148 -20.85 14.70 15.93
C GLY A 148 -20.49 16.09 15.41
N GLU A 149 -19.23 16.47 15.39
CA GLU A 149 -18.76 17.68 14.69
C GLU A 149 -18.95 17.55 13.18
N ASP A 150 -18.88 18.66 12.46
CA ASP A 150 -18.97 18.65 11.00
C ASP A 150 -17.58 18.43 10.38
N PRO A 151 -17.30 17.25 9.73
CA PRO A 151 -16.02 16.98 9.16
C PRO A 151 -15.80 17.60 7.77
N LYS A 152 -16.61 18.57 7.35
CA LYS A 152 -16.57 19.18 6.02
C LYS A 152 -15.20 19.76 5.67
N ASN A 153 -14.60 20.50 6.61
CA ASN A 153 -13.29 21.11 6.40
C ASN A 153 -12.20 20.06 6.22
N ILE A 154 -12.21 19.01 7.04
CA ILE A 154 -11.29 17.89 6.91
C ILE A 154 -11.44 17.21 5.54
N PHE A 155 -12.70 17.01 5.11
CA PHE A 155 -12.97 16.46 3.77
C PHE A 155 -12.33 17.30 2.68
N HIS A 156 -12.48 18.63 2.70
CA HIS A 156 -11.91 19.52 1.70
C HIS A 156 -10.37 19.58 1.75
N LEU A 157 -9.76 19.53 2.93
CA LEU A 157 -8.30 19.46 3.07
C LEU A 157 -7.74 18.18 2.43
N ILE A 158 -8.34 17.02 2.71
CA ILE A 158 -7.91 15.74 2.10
C ILE A 158 -8.12 15.75 0.59
N GLN A 159 -9.23 16.34 0.10
CA GLN A 159 -9.47 16.50 -1.34
C GLN A 159 -8.43 17.42 -1.98
N ALA A 160 -8.08 18.53 -1.33
CA ALA A 160 -7.05 19.44 -1.81
C ALA A 160 -5.68 18.75 -1.88
N TRP A 161 -5.27 18.09 -0.81
CA TRP A 161 -4.04 17.29 -0.76
C TRP A 161 -4.01 16.20 -1.84
N GLY A 162 -5.14 15.53 -2.07
CA GLY A 162 -5.27 14.50 -3.11
C GLY A 162 -5.13 15.01 -4.54
N GLY A 163 -5.24 16.30 -4.75
CA GLY A 163 -5.01 16.96 -6.02
C GLY A 163 -6.12 16.79 -7.06
N ASN A 164 -5.78 17.16 -8.29
CA ASN A 164 -6.74 17.41 -9.38
C ASN A 164 -7.62 16.20 -9.78
N SER A 165 -7.15 14.97 -9.58
CA SER A 165 -7.92 13.78 -9.95
C SER A 165 -9.17 13.55 -9.09
N GLY A 166 -9.27 14.18 -7.89
CA GLY A 166 -10.46 14.15 -7.02
C GLY A 166 -11.55 15.17 -7.36
N ARG A 167 -11.33 16.02 -8.35
CA ARG A 167 -12.26 17.12 -8.71
C ARG A 167 -13.63 16.65 -9.19
N GLY A 168 -13.77 15.37 -9.61
CA GLY A 168 -14.99 14.83 -10.18
C GLY A 168 -16.22 15.07 -9.32
N ILE A 169 -16.11 14.89 -8.00
CA ILE A 169 -17.21 15.10 -7.05
C ILE A 169 -17.74 16.56 -7.03
N TYR A 170 -16.91 17.52 -7.44
CA TYR A 170 -17.28 18.93 -7.47
C TYR A 170 -17.75 19.42 -8.84
N LEU A 171 -17.46 18.68 -9.92
CA LEU A 171 -17.69 19.12 -11.30
C LEU A 171 -18.85 18.42 -11.98
N HIS A 172 -19.21 17.23 -11.54
CA HIS A 172 -20.20 16.39 -12.23
C HIS A 172 -21.52 16.28 -11.45
N GLY A 173 -22.61 15.97 -12.17
CA GLY A 173 -23.95 15.81 -11.62
C GLY A 173 -24.59 17.12 -11.19
N GLU A 174 -25.42 17.07 -10.14
CA GLU A 174 -26.07 18.23 -9.53
C GLU A 174 -25.10 19.12 -8.72
N GLY A 175 -23.79 18.80 -8.76
CA GLY A 175 -22.74 19.46 -8.00
C GLY A 175 -22.54 18.83 -6.61
N PHE A 176 -21.60 19.41 -5.87
CA PHE A 176 -21.26 18.96 -4.54
C PHE A 176 -22.39 19.30 -3.53
N ASN A 177 -22.97 18.27 -2.93
CA ASN A 177 -24.00 18.43 -1.90
C ASN A 177 -23.53 17.79 -0.59
N TRP A 178 -23.06 18.63 0.34
CA TRP A 178 -22.53 18.17 1.62
C TRP A 178 -23.59 17.47 2.49
N ASN A 179 -24.84 17.95 2.49
CA ASN A 179 -25.88 17.35 3.32
C ASN A 179 -26.20 15.90 2.92
N VAL A 180 -26.05 15.59 1.64
CA VAL A 180 -26.20 14.21 1.11
C VAL A 180 -24.96 13.37 1.37
N LEU A 181 -23.77 13.97 1.29
CA LEU A 181 -22.50 13.30 1.46
C LEU A 181 -22.17 13.01 2.93
N ARG A 182 -22.42 13.95 3.81
CA ARG A 182 -22.04 13.93 5.23
C ARG A 182 -22.39 12.62 5.94
N PRO A 183 -23.65 12.12 5.96
CA PRO A 183 -23.97 10.90 6.71
C PRO A 183 -23.25 9.66 6.19
N LYS A 184 -22.95 9.62 4.87
CA LYS A 184 -22.18 8.54 4.26
C LYS A 184 -20.70 8.63 4.67
N TYR A 185 -20.17 9.85 4.70
CA TYR A 185 -18.80 10.11 5.11
C TYR A 185 -18.58 9.82 6.59
N GLU A 186 -19.51 10.21 7.45
CA GLU A 186 -19.47 9.89 8.88
C GLU A 186 -19.47 8.37 9.14
N THR A 187 -20.19 7.60 8.30
CA THR A 187 -20.15 6.13 8.37
C THR A 187 -18.77 5.59 8.03
N LEU A 188 -18.08 6.15 7.03
CA LEU A 188 -16.70 5.79 6.69
C LEU A 188 -15.73 6.18 7.81
N ILE A 189 -15.86 7.41 8.34
CA ILE A 189 -15.08 7.91 9.48
C ILE A 189 -15.21 6.98 10.68
N LYS A 190 -16.44 6.60 11.05
CA LYS A 190 -16.70 5.70 12.17
C LYS A 190 -15.98 4.37 11.98
N ALA A 191 -16.01 3.78 10.78
CA ALA A 191 -15.31 2.55 10.51
C ALA A 191 -13.79 2.68 10.70
N CYS A 192 -13.20 3.84 10.35
CA CYS A 192 -11.79 4.12 10.56
C CYS A 192 -11.45 4.30 12.06
N ILE A 193 -12.21 5.13 12.76
CA ILE A 193 -11.98 5.42 14.20
C ILE A 193 -12.14 4.16 15.06
N ASP A 194 -13.07 3.29 14.73
CA ASP A 194 -13.30 2.02 15.43
C ASP A 194 -12.21 0.97 15.16
N THR A 195 -11.23 1.27 14.29
CA THR A 195 -10.13 0.37 13.95
C THR A 195 -8.92 0.64 14.86
N ALA A 196 -8.66 -0.26 15.80
CA ALA A 196 -7.56 -0.16 16.76
C ALA A 196 -6.27 -0.86 16.28
N GLU A 197 -6.40 -1.83 15.37
CA GLU A 197 -5.26 -2.60 14.84
C GLU A 197 -5.57 -3.13 13.43
N ILE A 198 -4.51 -3.46 12.67
CA ILE A 198 -4.64 -4.04 11.35
C ILE A 198 -4.64 -5.56 11.44
N THR A 199 -5.82 -6.13 11.29
CA THR A 199 -6.09 -7.57 11.20
C THR A 199 -6.86 -7.88 9.93
N ASP A 200 -6.98 -9.16 9.59
CA ASP A 200 -7.82 -9.60 8.48
C ASP A 200 -9.29 -9.17 8.63
N GLU A 201 -9.80 -9.16 9.87
CA GLU A 201 -11.16 -8.72 10.19
C GLU A 201 -11.32 -7.21 10.00
N SER A 202 -10.40 -6.40 10.54
CA SER A 202 -10.44 -4.94 10.40
C SER A 202 -10.30 -4.51 8.94
N ILE A 203 -9.43 -5.17 8.17
CA ILE A 203 -9.29 -4.96 6.72
C ILE A 203 -10.62 -5.27 6.01
N ALA A 204 -11.26 -6.41 6.32
CA ALA A 204 -12.54 -6.77 5.71
C ALA A 204 -13.65 -5.74 6.02
N LYS A 205 -13.71 -5.26 7.27
CA LYS A 205 -14.65 -4.21 7.71
C LYS A 205 -14.43 -2.90 6.96
N LEU A 206 -13.17 -2.46 6.85
CA LEU A 206 -12.81 -1.23 6.13
C LEU A 206 -13.08 -1.35 4.62
N VAL A 207 -12.77 -2.48 4.00
CA VAL A 207 -13.10 -2.73 2.58
C VAL A 207 -14.61 -2.67 2.35
N LYS A 208 -15.42 -3.19 3.27
CA LYS A 208 -16.89 -3.09 3.20
C LYS A 208 -17.34 -1.63 3.28
N ALA A 209 -16.76 -0.84 4.18
CA ALA A 209 -17.06 0.59 4.31
C ALA A 209 -16.68 1.37 3.05
N VAL A 210 -15.48 1.15 2.50
CA VAL A 210 -15.02 1.75 1.24
C VAL A 210 -15.96 1.41 0.09
N ARG A 211 -16.32 0.14 -0.09
CA ARG A 211 -17.25 -0.29 -1.16
C ARG A 211 -18.65 0.28 -1.00
N SER A 212 -19.12 0.42 0.23
CA SER A 212 -20.41 1.05 0.51
C SER A 212 -20.39 2.54 0.14
N PHE A 213 -19.32 3.22 0.51
CA PHE A 213 -19.12 4.63 0.17
C PHE A 213 -18.97 4.83 -1.34
N ASP A 214 -18.13 4.06 -2.03
CA ASP A 214 -17.91 4.09 -3.48
C ASP A 214 -19.22 3.93 -4.28
N ARG A 215 -20.08 3.01 -3.88
CA ARG A 215 -21.39 2.79 -4.51
C ARG A 215 -22.40 3.93 -4.27
N SER A 216 -22.25 4.64 -3.17
CA SER A 216 -23.20 5.64 -2.73
C SER A 216 -22.81 7.08 -3.09
N VAL A 217 -21.54 7.28 -3.51
CA VAL A 217 -20.98 8.59 -3.85
C VAL A 217 -20.36 8.51 -5.25
N HIS A 218 -21.04 9.11 -6.21
CA HIS A 218 -20.55 9.18 -7.58
C HIS A 218 -19.36 10.13 -7.71
N HIS A 219 -18.49 9.86 -8.69
CA HIS A 219 -17.34 10.69 -9.06
C HIS A 219 -16.23 10.83 -8.02
N LEU A 220 -16.23 9.97 -6.97
CA LEU A 220 -15.13 9.85 -6.03
C LEU A 220 -14.64 8.38 -6.05
N GLY A 221 -13.66 8.08 -6.87
CA GLY A 221 -13.16 6.72 -7.04
C GLY A 221 -12.38 6.18 -5.84
N VAL A 222 -12.18 4.87 -5.81
CA VAL A 222 -11.51 4.12 -4.73
C VAL A 222 -10.17 4.73 -4.32
N SER A 223 -9.38 5.23 -5.26
CA SER A 223 -8.11 5.92 -4.96
C SER A 223 -8.29 7.10 -4.00
N PHE A 224 -9.32 7.91 -4.22
CA PHE A 224 -9.61 9.04 -3.33
C PHE A 224 -10.23 8.60 -2.00
N ILE A 225 -11.12 7.61 -2.02
CA ILE A 225 -11.71 7.08 -0.80
C ILE A 225 -10.62 6.50 0.11
N THR A 226 -9.63 5.82 -0.44
CA THR A 226 -8.50 5.28 0.34
C THR A 226 -7.58 6.37 0.90
N LYS A 227 -7.50 7.56 0.29
CA LYS A 227 -6.86 8.73 0.89
C LYS A 227 -7.57 9.15 2.18
N HIS A 228 -8.90 9.28 2.13
CA HIS A 228 -9.68 9.58 3.34
C HIS A 228 -9.50 8.49 4.42
N VAL A 229 -9.56 7.21 4.04
CA VAL A 229 -9.32 6.10 4.98
C VAL A 229 -7.96 6.22 5.64
N ARG A 230 -6.89 6.46 4.86
CA ARG A 230 -5.55 6.62 5.39
C ARG A 230 -5.46 7.77 6.39
N PHE A 231 -5.98 8.94 6.04
CA PHE A 231 -5.95 10.10 6.92
C PHE A 231 -6.69 9.83 8.25
N TRP A 232 -7.88 9.27 8.20
CA TRP A 232 -8.65 8.96 9.41
C TRP A 232 -8.02 7.86 10.26
N LEU A 233 -7.35 6.88 9.66
CA LEU A 233 -6.62 5.83 10.39
C LEU A 233 -5.34 6.34 11.07
N ILE A 234 -4.75 7.45 10.63
CA ILE A 234 -3.58 8.05 11.31
C ILE A 234 -3.92 8.39 12.77
N ARG A 235 -5.15 8.79 13.06
CA ARG A 235 -5.59 9.09 14.42
C ARG A 235 -5.41 7.92 15.40
N THR A 236 -5.67 6.70 14.96
CA THR A 236 -5.65 5.50 15.82
C THR A 236 -4.41 4.66 15.62
N LEU A 237 -3.87 4.64 14.42
CA LEU A 237 -2.79 3.72 14.01
C LEU A 237 -1.45 4.43 13.70
N GLY A 238 -1.45 5.78 13.63
CA GLY A 238 -0.24 6.54 13.30
C GLY A 238 0.39 6.04 11.99
N ASN A 239 1.67 5.71 12.02
CA ASN A 239 2.42 5.21 10.87
C ASN A 239 1.95 3.82 10.36
N ASN A 240 1.07 3.13 11.07
CA ASN A 240 0.46 1.88 10.63
C ASN A 240 -0.91 2.08 9.95
N ALA A 241 -1.31 3.33 9.64
CA ALA A 241 -2.49 3.58 8.82
C ALA A 241 -2.39 2.89 7.46
N LEU A 242 -3.49 2.28 7.01
CA LEU A 242 -3.51 1.55 5.74
C LEU A 242 -3.14 2.45 4.55
N PRO A 243 -2.34 1.94 3.61
CA PRO A 243 -1.82 2.73 2.51
C PRO A 243 -2.89 3.07 1.48
N ILE A 244 -2.66 4.16 0.75
CA ILE A 244 -3.49 4.59 -0.37
C ILE A 244 -3.39 3.56 -1.49
N TYR A 245 -4.54 3.24 -2.10
CA TYR A 245 -4.61 2.37 -3.25
C TYR A 245 -4.93 3.18 -4.51
N ASP A 246 -3.92 3.76 -5.10
CA ASP A 246 -4.01 4.51 -6.36
C ASP A 246 -3.39 3.75 -7.54
N SER A 247 -3.40 4.36 -8.72
CA SER A 247 -2.87 3.73 -9.94
C SER A 247 -1.37 3.48 -9.90
N ILE A 248 -0.61 4.30 -9.16
CA ILE A 248 0.84 4.12 -9.00
C ILE A 248 1.10 2.89 -8.15
N MET A 249 0.47 2.80 -6.98
CA MET A 249 0.63 1.68 -6.07
C MET A 249 0.03 0.37 -6.62
N ALA A 250 -1.10 0.45 -7.34
CA ALA A 250 -1.67 -0.71 -8.02
C ALA A 250 -0.73 -1.27 -9.09
N ASN A 251 -0.09 -0.39 -9.87
CA ASN A 251 0.88 -0.81 -10.89
C ASN A 251 2.16 -1.36 -10.27
N GLU A 252 2.73 -0.65 -9.28
CA GLU A 252 4.02 -1.01 -8.69
C GLU A 252 3.92 -2.31 -7.89
N VAL A 253 2.96 -2.40 -6.97
CA VAL A 253 2.87 -3.54 -6.03
C VAL A 253 2.07 -4.71 -6.60
N MET A 254 0.95 -4.44 -7.27
CA MET A 254 0.01 -5.45 -7.75
C MET A 254 0.20 -5.80 -9.23
N ARG A 255 1.06 -5.07 -9.94
CA ARG A 255 1.25 -5.17 -11.41
C ARG A 255 -0.05 -5.03 -12.20
N MET A 256 -0.90 -4.10 -11.76
CA MET A 256 -2.22 -3.84 -12.31
C MET A 256 -2.31 -2.43 -12.90
N ASN A 257 -2.89 -2.30 -14.08
CA ASN A 257 -3.02 -1.02 -14.79
C ASN A 257 -4.20 -0.16 -14.30
N ALA A 258 -5.07 -0.71 -13.45
CA ALA A 258 -6.27 -0.02 -12.98
C ALA A 258 -6.57 -0.33 -11.52
N VAL A 259 -7.04 0.69 -10.80
CA VAL A 259 -7.53 0.59 -9.43
C VAL A 259 -8.94 -0.01 -9.42
N ASN A 260 -9.13 -1.08 -8.64
CA ASN A 260 -10.42 -1.71 -8.48
C ASN A 260 -10.65 -2.15 -7.03
N SER A 261 -11.79 -1.78 -6.45
CA SER A 261 -12.13 -2.14 -5.06
C SER A 261 -12.15 -3.65 -4.78
N LYS A 262 -12.24 -4.50 -5.82
CA LYS A 262 -12.14 -5.96 -5.69
C LYS A 262 -10.78 -6.40 -5.13
N HIS A 263 -9.71 -5.69 -5.47
CA HIS A 263 -8.35 -6.01 -5.07
C HIS A 263 -7.87 -5.26 -3.82
N LEU A 264 -8.70 -4.38 -3.25
CA LEU A 264 -8.32 -3.54 -2.12
C LEU A 264 -7.93 -4.34 -0.88
N ALA A 265 -8.68 -5.39 -0.55
CA ALA A 265 -8.36 -6.26 0.59
C ALA A 265 -7.00 -6.94 0.40
N GLU A 266 -6.75 -7.47 -0.79
CA GLU A 266 -5.51 -8.14 -1.16
C GLU A 266 -4.32 -7.17 -1.10
N TYR A 267 -4.47 -5.98 -1.67
CA TYR A 267 -3.46 -4.92 -1.61
C TYR A 267 -3.09 -4.56 -0.16
N TRP A 268 -4.06 -4.30 0.69
CA TRP A 268 -3.80 -3.95 2.08
C TRP A 268 -3.14 -5.08 2.87
N LYS A 269 -3.53 -6.35 2.62
CA LYS A 269 -2.90 -7.51 3.26
C LYS A 269 -1.44 -7.70 2.84
N VAL A 270 -1.13 -7.57 1.57
CA VAL A 270 0.25 -7.73 1.10
C VAL A 270 1.16 -6.59 1.59
N MET A 271 0.64 -5.37 1.62
CA MET A 271 1.36 -4.22 2.19
C MET A 271 1.62 -4.41 3.70
N ALA A 272 0.61 -4.87 4.45
CA ALA A 272 0.75 -5.16 5.88
C ALA A 272 1.77 -6.27 6.16
N ALA A 273 1.75 -7.34 5.36
CA ALA A 273 2.71 -8.43 5.47
C ALA A 273 4.15 -7.95 5.19
N LYS A 274 4.33 -7.09 4.17
CA LYS A 274 5.66 -6.53 3.83
C LYS A 274 6.15 -5.55 4.89
N ALA A 275 5.30 -4.65 5.38
CA ALA A 275 5.65 -3.72 6.45
C ALA A 275 6.10 -4.46 7.73
N LYS A 276 5.37 -5.52 8.10
CA LYS A 276 5.72 -6.38 9.24
C LYS A 276 7.07 -7.07 9.04
N GLN A 277 7.34 -7.61 7.85
CA GLN A 277 8.62 -8.24 7.51
C GLN A 277 9.79 -7.25 7.64
N LEU A 278 9.59 -6.01 7.20
CA LEU A 278 10.62 -4.97 7.28
C LEU A 278 10.74 -4.31 8.66
N GLY A 279 9.80 -4.56 9.57
CA GLY A 279 9.75 -3.90 10.88
C GLY A 279 9.47 -2.40 10.82
N ILE A 280 8.80 -1.92 9.75
CA ILE A 280 8.47 -0.50 9.54
C ILE A 280 6.96 -0.28 9.48
N GLY A 281 6.54 0.98 9.60
CA GLY A 281 5.14 1.35 9.44
C GLY A 281 4.65 1.27 7.98
N LEU A 282 3.35 1.15 7.80
CA LEU A 282 2.70 1.11 6.47
C LEU A 282 2.82 2.45 5.72
N VAL A 283 2.75 3.57 6.44
CA VAL A 283 2.90 4.91 5.86
C VAL A 283 4.30 5.15 5.30
N PRO A 284 5.40 4.87 6.05
CA PRO A 284 6.75 4.92 5.49
C PRO A 284 6.94 4.00 4.29
N LEU A 285 6.46 2.75 4.37
CA LEU A 285 6.57 1.80 3.27
C LEU A 285 5.91 2.32 1.99
N GLU A 286 4.65 2.77 2.09
CA GLU A 286 3.92 3.32 0.94
C GLU A 286 4.64 4.50 0.31
N ARG A 287 5.08 5.47 1.11
CA ARG A 287 5.73 6.69 0.60
C ARG A 287 7.04 6.39 -0.11
N GLN A 288 7.84 5.47 0.40
CA GLN A 288 9.11 5.09 -0.24
C GLN A 288 8.88 4.40 -1.59
N ILE A 289 7.90 3.48 -1.66
CA ILE A 289 7.50 2.85 -2.93
C ILE A 289 6.97 3.91 -3.92
N PHE A 290 6.12 4.82 -3.45
CA PHE A 290 5.56 5.88 -4.28
C PHE A 290 6.64 6.81 -4.84
N GLN A 291 7.59 7.25 -4.01
CA GLN A 291 8.71 8.10 -4.45
C GLN A 291 9.63 7.38 -5.44
N TYR A 292 9.96 6.12 -5.20
CA TYR A 292 10.71 5.29 -6.14
C TYR A 292 10.01 5.25 -7.50
N SER A 293 8.72 4.95 -7.52
CA SER A 293 7.94 4.85 -8.77
C SER A 293 7.84 6.18 -9.53
N LEU A 294 7.91 7.32 -8.85
CA LEU A 294 7.96 8.65 -9.50
C LEU A 294 9.35 8.95 -10.07
N GLY A 295 10.42 8.53 -9.40
CA GLY A 295 11.81 8.75 -9.84
C GLY A 295 12.24 7.87 -11.00
N THR A 296 11.52 6.76 -11.26
CA THR A 296 11.82 5.81 -12.35
C THR A 296 10.98 6.06 -13.62
N ARG A 297 10.09 7.05 -13.62
CA ARG A 297 9.26 7.49 -14.76
C ARG A 297 9.83 8.74 -15.39
#